data_be0df3096a448ff4e2e31f7c1967ff93
#
_entry.id   be0df3096a448ff4e2e31f7c1967ff93
#
_cell.length_a   1.000
_cell.length_b   1.000
_cell.length_c   1.000
_cell.angle_alpha   90.00
_cell.angle_beta   90.00
_cell.angle_gamma   90.00
#
_symmetry.space_group_name_H-M   'P 1'
#
loop_
_entity.id
_entity.type
_entity.pdbx_description
1 polymer ?
#
loop_
_entity_poly.entity_id
_entity_poly.type
_entity_poly.pdbx_seq_one_letter_code
_entity_poly.pdbx_strand_id
1 'polypeptide(L)'
;HATEGNYNADYLYDELAKRNIPVVVMEPLLGGRLASLTKFLNSRLQERAPRKSIASWAFRFAGSFPKVLTVLSGMTYMEHLQDNIRTYSPLVECSAEELDLLENTAQIMLNYPSVPCTRCQYCMPCPYGIDIPTIFAHYNKCINEGNTPASTQDPDYRRARRAFLIGYDRAVPGLRQAN
;
A
#
# COMPACT_ATOMS: atom_id res chain seq x y z
N HIS A 1 -8.65 8.63 -0.35
CA HIS A 1 -8.48 9.93 -1.00
C HIS A 1 -9.00 9.91 -2.42
N ALA A 2 -10.28 10.16 -2.58
CA ALA A 2 -10.81 10.56 -3.87
C ALA A 2 -10.69 12.08 -3.92
N THR A 3 -9.72 12.59 -4.62
CA THR A 3 -9.55 14.02 -4.83
C THR A 3 -10.43 14.56 -5.96
N GLU A 4 -11.08 13.71 -6.73
CA GLU A 4 -11.99 14.15 -7.80
C GLU A 4 -13.12 13.14 -8.00
N GLY A 5 -14.31 13.56 -7.66
CA GLY A 5 -15.53 12.77 -7.76
C GLY A 5 -16.00 12.23 -6.41
N ASN A 6 -17.28 12.09 -6.25
CA ASN A 6 -18.01 11.78 -5.03
C ASN A 6 -17.78 10.37 -4.42
N TYR A 7 -16.57 9.85 -4.50
CA TYR A 7 -16.23 8.49 -4.03
C TYR A 7 -15.25 8.47 -2.86
N ASN A 8 -15.26 9.52 -2.03
CA ASN A 8 -14.55 9.54 -0.77
C ASN A 8 -15.15 8.47 0.15
N ALA A 9 -14.31 7.58 0.68
CA ALA A 9 -14.74 6.49 1.56
C ALA A 9 -15.46 7.02 2.81
N ASP A 10 -15.02 8.14 3.38
CA ASP A 10 -15.64 8.76 4.53
C ASP A 10 -17.07 9.23 4.20
N TYR A 11 -17.24 9.94 3.09
CA TYR A 11 -18.56 10.36 2.61
C TYR A 11 -19.48 9.16 2.37
N LEU A 12 -19.00 8.13 1.71
CA LEU A 12 -19.80 6.92 1.42
C LEU A 12 -20.21 6.20 2.70
N TYR A 13 -19.26 6.07 3.65
CA TYR A 13 -19.54 5.47 4.95
C TYR A 13 -20.62 6.26 5.70
N ASP A 14 -20.49 7.58 5.78
CA ASP A 14 -21.45 8.45 6.47
C ASP A 14 -22.86 8.36 5.85
N GLU A 15 -22.94 8.35 4.50
CA GLU A 15 -24.22 8.23 3.81
C GLU A 15 -24.88 6.86 4.01
N LEU A 16 -24.12 5.79 4.08
CA LEU A 16 -24.61 4.46 4.38
C LEU A 16 -25.01 4.34 5.87
N ALA A 17 -24.19 4.90 6.77
CA ALA A 17 -24.46 4.89 8.20
C ALA A 17 -25.75 5.65 8.57
N LYS A 18 -26.01 6.81 7.94
CA LYS A 18 -27.28 7.57 8.08
C LYS A 18 -28.50 6.74 7.67
N ARG A 19 -28.36 5.87 6.71
CA ARG A 19 -29.43 4.99 6.21
C ARG A 19 -29.47 3.63 6.91
N ASN A 20 -28.65 3.43 7.94
CA ASN A 20 -28.48 2.17 8.67
C ASN A 20 -28.13 0.97 7.76
N ILE A 21 -27.36 1.21 6.70
CA ILE A 21 -26.90 0.19 5.76
C ILE A 21 -25.53 -0.31 6.23
N PRO A 22 -25.35 -1.64 6.43
CA PRO A 22 -24.06 -2.19 6.81
C PRO A 22 -23.06 -2.12 5.66
N VAL A 23 -21.78 -2.00 6.00
CA VAL A 23 -20.68 -1.81 5.06
C VAL A 23 -19.77 -3.04 5.03
N VAL A 24 -19.38 -3.46 3.84
CA VAL A 24 -18.31 -4.43 3.61
C VAL A 24 -17.09 -3.66 3.09
N VAL A 25 -15.97 -3.75 3.81
CA VAL A 25 -14.73 -3.06 3.43
C VAL A 25 -13.91 -3.95 2.50
N MET A 26 -13.56 -3.41 1.33
CA MET A 26 -12.63 -4.02 0.37
C MET A 26 -11.27 -3.30 0.43
N GLU A 27 -10.21 -4.03 0.08
CA GLU A 27 -8.83 -3.51 0.03
C GLU A 27 -8.36 -2.80 1.31
N PRO A 28 -8.56 -3.37 2.50
CA PRO A 28 -8.18 -2.73 3.76
C PRO A 28 -6.69 -2.43 3.86
N LEU A 29 -5.86 -3.12 3.09
CA LEU A 29 -4.41 -2.95 3.04
C LEU A 29 -3.92 -2.14 1.83
N LEU A 30 -4.82 -1.54 1.06
CA LEU A 30 -4.48 -0.75 -0.13
C LEU A 30 -3.54 -1.52 -1.08
N GLY A 31 -3.96 -2.72 -1.51
CA GLY A 31 -3.14 -3.61 -2.34
C GLY A 31 -1.87 -4.13 -1.64
N GLY A 32 -1.86 -4.20 -0.31
CA GLY A 32 -0.73 -4.65 0.51
C GLY A 32 0.23 -3.53 0.95
N ARG A 33 0.06 -2.29 0.50
CA ARG A 33 0.94 -1.16 0.86
C ARG A 33 0.94 -0.86 2.36
N LEU A 34 -0.19 -1.08 3.04
CA LEU A 34 -0.33 -0.86 4.48
C LEU A 34 0.16 -2.04 5.34
N ALA A 35 0.60 -3.14 4.72
CA ALA A 35 1.20 -4.27 5.43
C ALA A 35 2.71 -4.07 5.69
N SER A 36 3.36 -3.19 4.91
CA SER A 36 4.79 -2.90 5.03
C SER A 36 5.04 -1.43 4.72
N LEU A 37 5.22 -0.64 5.74
CA LEU A 37 5.48 0.79 5.67
C LEU A 37 7.00 1.05 5.67
N THR A 38 7.41 2.32 5.67
CA THR A 38 8.81 2.69 5.86
C THR A 38 9.31 2.26 7.24
N LYS A 39 10.62 2.08 7.41
CA LYS A 39 11.20 1.72 8.71
C LYS A 39 10.76 2.68 9.82
N PHE A 40 10.76 3.97 9.53
CA PHE A 40 10.33 5.00 10.48
C PHE A 40 8.87 4.83 10.91
N LEU A 41 7.95 4.63 9.97
CA LEU A 41 6.53 4.45 10.29
C LEU A 41 6.25 3.11 10.97
N ASN A 42 6.95 2.05 10.55
CA ASN A 42 6.89 0.75 11.23
C ASN A 42 7.30 0.87 12.70
N SER A 43 8.44 1.53 12.98
CA SER A 43 8.91 1.73 14.35
C SER A 43 7.87 2.43 15.22
N ARG A 44 7.26 3.49 14.74
CA ARG A 44 6.21 4.22 15.47
C ARG A 44 5.02 3.34 15.85
N LEU A 45 4.54 2.52 14.91
CA LEU A 45 3.42 1.61 15.18
C LEU A 45 3.84 0.46 16.11
N GLN A 46 5.06 -0.05 15.95
CA GLN A 46 5.61 -1.10 16.81
C GLN A 46 5.89 -0.63 18.24
N GLU A 47 6.35 0.61 18.45
CA GLU A 47 6.51 1.21 19.78
C GLU A 47 5.19 1.23 20.54
N ARG A 48 4.08 1.53 19.87
CA ARG A 48 2.75 1.53 20.48
C ARG A 48 2.23 0.11 20.76
N ALA A 49 2.52 -0.86 19.87
CA ALA A 49 2.07 -2.24 20.02
C ALA A 49 3.11 -3.25 19.46
N PRO A 50 4.18 -3.57 20.20
CA PRO A 50 5.33 -4.34 19.72
C PRO A 50 5.01 -5.75 19.21
N ARG A 51 3.91 -6.33 19.64
CA ARG A 51 3.50 -7.71 19.28
C ARG A 51 2.47 -7.76 18.16
N LYS A 52 2.04 -6.61 17.64
CA LYS A 52 1.06 -6.54 16.55
C LYS A 52 1.76 -6.37 15.21
N SER A 53 1.25 -7.04 14.18
CA SER A 53 1.71 -6.81 12.82
C SER A 53 1.33 -5.42 12.33
N ILE A 54 2.06 -4.90 11.33
CA ILE A 54 1.69 -3.63 10.72
C ILE A 54 0.34 -3.74 10.03
N ALA A 55 0.05 -4.86 9.37
CA ALA A 55 -1.24 -5.11 8.72
C ALA A 55 -2.41 -5.06 9.71
N SER A 56 -2.22 -5.55 10.94
CA SER A 56 -3.27 -5.55 11.96
C SER A 56 -3.80 -4.16 12.33
N TRP A 57 -2.98 -3.12 12.17
CA TRP A 57 -3.40 -1.74 12.41
C TRP A 57 -4.46 -1.29 11.40
N ALA A 58 -4.28 -1.57 10.11
CA ALA A 58 -5.26 -1.24 9.09
C ALA A 58 -6.54 -2.07 9.22
N PHE A 59 -6.42 -3.34 9.60
CA PHE A 59 -7.58 -4.20 9.87
C PHE A 59 -8.37 -3.71 11.09
N ARG A 60 -7.69 -3.37 12.18
CA ARG A 60 -8.35 -2.83 13.38
C ARG A 60 -9.02 -1.49 13.08
N PHE A 61 -8.33 -0.60 12.35
CA PHE A 61 -8.91 0.66 11.90
C PHE A 61 -10.23 0.43 11.16
N ALA A 62 -10.21 -0.40 10.12
CA ALA A 62 -11.41 -0.70 9.34
C ALA A 62 -12.53 -1.34 10.19
N GLY A 63 -12.18 -2.24 11.12
CA GLY A 63 -13.14 -2.91 12.00
C GLY A 63 -13.66 -2.03 13.15
N SER A 64 -13.04 -0.88 13.43
CA SER A 64 -13.48 0.03 14.51
C SER A 64 -14.71 0.87 14.15
N PHE A 65 -15.19 0.80 12.91
CA PHE A 65 -16.38 1.56 12.49
C PHE A 65 -17.67 0.77 12.75
N PRO A 66 -18.65 1.31 13.49
CA PRO A 66 -19.82 0.56 13.97
C PRO A 66 -20.73 -0.05 12.89
N LYS A 67 -20.68 0.48 11.67
CA LYS A 67 -21.47 -0.03 10.54
C LYS A 67 -20.71 -1.01 9.64
N VAL A 68 -19.45 -1.30 9.96
CA VAL A 68 -18.69 -2.31 9.22
C VAL A 68 -19.12 -3.70 9.67
N LEU A 69 -19.73 -4.43 8.73
CA LEU A 69 -20.17 -5.81 8.93
C LEU A 69 -18.98 -6.79 8.85
N THR A 70 -18.11 -6.57 7.87
CA THR A 70 -16.93 -7.40 7.64
C THR A 70 -15.88 -6.66 6.82
N VAL A 71 -14.64 -7.11 6.96
CA VAL A 71 -13.48 -6.61 6.23
C VAL A 71 -12.89 -7.76 5.42
N LEU A 72 -12.83 -7.60 4.10
CA LEU A 72 -12.32 -8.63 3.20
C LEU A 72 -10.80 -8.61 3.19
N SER A 73 -10.18 -9.78 3.19
CA SER A 73 -8.73 -9.93 3.16
C SER A 73 -8.29 -10.90 2.09
N GLY A 74 -7.35 -10.48 1.23
CA GLY A 74 -6.68 -11.32 0.24
C GLY A 74 -5.50 -12.08 0.88
N MET A 75 -5.80 -13.13 1.62
CA MET A 75 -4.79 -13.96 2.31
C MET A 75 -4.13 -14.93 1.34
N THR A 76 -2.81 -14.82 1.17
CA THR A 76 -2.04 -15.71 0.30
C THR A 76 -1.32 -16.81 1.09
N TYR A 77 -0.91 -16.52 2.33
CA TYR A 77 -0.15 -17.40 3.20
C TYR A 77 -0.90 -17.70 4.50
N MET A 78 -0.59 -18.83 5.11
CA MET A 78 -1.20 -19.25 6.38
C MET A 78 -0.94 -18.24 7.51
N GLU A 79 0.21 -17.59 7.50
CA GLU A 79 0.58 -16.57 8.46
C GLU A 79 -0.37 -15.35 8.40
N HIS A 80 -0.85 -14.99 7.20
CA HIS A 80 -1.84 -13.92 7.04
C HIS A 80 -3.17 -14.30 7.71
N LEU A 81 -3.64 -15.55 7.50
CA LEU A 81 -4.84 -16.04 8.14
C LEU A 81 -4.72 -16.04 9.67
N GLN A 82 -3.62 -16.55 10.19
CA GLN A 82 -3.36 -16.60 11.63
C GLN A 82 -3.30 -15.21 12.25
N ASP A 83 -2.69 -14.24 11.56
CA ASP A 83 -2.61 -12.85 12.03
C ASP A 83 -3.97 -12.17 12.01
N ASN A 84 -4.77 -12.40 10.97
CA ASN A 84 -6.13 -11.88 10.87
C ASN A 84 -7.05 -12.46 11.94
N ILE A 85 -6.96 -13.78 12.21
CA ILE A 85 -7.71 -14.41 13.31
C ILE A 85 -7.31 -13.77 14.64
N ARG A 86 -6.01 -13.60 14.93
CA ARG A 86 -5.55 -12.94 16.15
C ARG A 86 -6.05 -11.50 16.27
N THR A 87 -6.23 -10.83 15.15
CA THR A 87 -6.69 -9.42 15.11
C THR A 87 -8.19 -9.31 15.35
N TYR A 88 -8.98 -10.27 14.86
CA TYR A 88 -10.44 -10.22 14.91
C TYR A 88 -11.08 -11.13 15.96
N SER A 89 -10.31 -11.90 16.69
CA SER A 89 -10.87 -12.89 17.62
C SER A 89 -10.27 -12.77 19.04
N PRO A 90 -10.78 -11.87 19.87
CA PRO A 90 -11.77 -10.81 19.57
C PRO A 90 -11.14 -9.58 18.90
N LEU A 91 -11.94 -8.86 18.13
CA LEU A 91 -11.55 -7.54 17.65
C LEU A 91 -11.46 -6.57 18.84
N VAL A 92 -10.31 -5.92 18.97
CA VAL A 92 -10.13 -4.78 19.87
C VAL A 92 -10.10 -3.53 19.01
N GLU A 93 -11.12 -2.71 19.10
CA GLU A 93 -11.22 -1.45 18.38
C GLU A 93 -10.03 -0.53 18.67
N CYS A 94 -9.73 0.38 17.74
CA CYS A 94 -8.70 1.39 17.97
C CYS A 94 -9.19 2.42 19.00
N SER A 95 -8.33 2.75 19.97
CA SER A 95 -8.61 3.88 20.88
C SER A 95 -8.50 5.22 20.13
N ALA A 96 -8.97 6.30 20.74
CA ALA A 96 -8.84 7.64 20.17
C ALA A 96 -7.38 7.99 19.87
N GLU A 97 -6.46 7.68 20.78
CA GLU A 97 -5.03 7.93 20.60
C GLU A 97 -4.43 7.05 19.48
N GLU A 98 -4.95 5.84 19.30
CA GLU A 98 -4.54 4.98 18.19
C GLU A 98 -5.07 5.48 16.85
N LEU A 99 -6.29 6.02 16.81
CA LEU A 99 -6.84 6.67 15.61
C LEU A 99 -6.02 7.91 15.23
N ASP A 100 -5.69 8.77 16.21
CA ASP A 100 -4.82 9.93 15.99
C ASP A 100 -3.43 9.52 15.49
N LEU A 101 -2.85 8.46 16.03
CA LEU A 101 -1.58 7.91 15.57
C LEU A 101 -1.67 7.44 14.11
N LEU A 102 -2.75 6.76 13.74
CA LEU A 102 -2.96 6.27 12.38
C LEU A 102 -3.19 7.42 11.41
N GLU A 103 -3.98 8.44 11.78
CA GLU A 103 -4.19 9.64 10.97
C GLU A 103 -2.85 10.36 10.72
N ASN A 104 -2.08 10.62 11.77
CA ASN A 104 -0.75 11.21 11.64
C ASN A 104 0.18 10.37 10.75
N THR A 105 0.11 9.04 10.86
CA THR A 105 0.89 8.13 10.02
C THR A 105 0.46 8.24 8.55
N ALA A 106 -0.83 8.31 8.28
CA ALA A 106 -1.39 8.48 6.94
C ALA A 106 -0.96 9.83 6.33
N GLN A 107 -1.02 10.92 7.09
CA GLN A 107 -0.55 12.24 6.63
C GLN A 107 0.93 12.24 6.26
N ILE A 108 1.78 11.58 7.04
CA ILE A 108 3.19 11.43 6.68
C ILE A 108 3.34 10.63 5.38
N MET A 109 2.59 9.52 5.22
CA MET A 109 2.62 8.72 4.00
C MET A 109 2.20 9.49 2.75
N LEU A 110 1.23 10.38 2.86
CA LEU A 110 0.75 11.21 1.76
C LEU A 110 1.80 12.22 1.27
N ASN A 111 2.71 12.62 2.16
CA ASN A 111 3.80 13.54 1.83
C ASN A 111 5.00 12.84 1.15
N TYR A 112 5.04 11.51 1.12
CA TYR A 112 6.08 10.80 0.35
C TYR A 112 5.77 10.86 -1.15
N PRO A 113 6.72 11.26 -1.99
CA PRO A 113 6.55 11.35 -3.44
C PRO A 113 6.58 9.95 -4.10
N SER A 114 5.88 8.98 -3.53
CA SER A 114 5.83 7.63 -4.04
C SER A 114 4.75 7.47 -5.11
N VAL A 115 4.98 6.57 -6.07
CA VAL A 115 3.97 6.19 -7.06
C VAL A 115 2.96 5.22 -6.41
N PRO A 116 1.63 5.45 -6.52
CA PRO A 116 0.62 4.59 -5.90
C PRO A 116 0.45 3.26 -6.68
N CYS A 117 1.53 2.53 -6.89
CA CYS A 117 1.53 1.24 -7.57
C CYS A 117 1.30 0.10 -6.58
N THR A 118 0.25 -0.71 -6.81
CA THR A 118 -0.08 -1.92 -6.03
C THR A 118 0.43 -3.20 -6.65
N ARG A 119 1.17 -3.14 -7.76
CA ARG A 119 1.62 -4.29 -8.56
C ARG A 119 0.46 -5.16 -9.08
N CYS A 120 -0.71 -4.60 -9.32
CA CYS A 120 -1.88 -5.33 -9.85
C CYS A 120 -1.70 -5.82 -11.30
N GLN A 121 -0.65 -5.36 -11.98
CA GLN A 121 -0.29 -5.72 -13.36
C GLN A 121 -1.31 -5.31 -14.44
N TYR A 122 -2.31 -4.48 -14.13
CA TYR A 122 -3.27 -4.00 -15.13
C TYR A 122 -2.65 -3.17 -16.26
N CYS A 123 -1.45 -2.62 -16.03
CA CYS A 123 -0.64 -1.95 -17.05
C CYS A 123 0.20 -2.92 -17.91
N MET A 124 0.06 -4.23 -17.70
CA MET A 124 0.82 -5.26 -18.42
C MET A 124 -0.10 -6.09 -19.34
N PRO A 125 0.38 -6.51 -20.50
CA PRO A 125 1.70 -6.22 -21.08
C PRO A 125 1.79 -4.77 -21.60
N CYS A 126 2.91 -4.10 -21.30
CA CYS A 126 3.17 -2.79 -21.86
C CYS A 126 3.48 -2.91 -23.38
N PRO A 127 2.86 -2.10 -24.27
CA PRO A 127 3.11 -2.16 -25.71
C PRO A 127 4.56 -1.84 -26.09
N TYR A 128 5.28 -1.11 -25.22
CA TYR A 128 6.69 -0.78 -25.38
C TYR A 128 7.64 -1.79 -24.68
N GLY A 129 7.10 -2.84 -24.07
CA GLY A 129 7.87 -3.87 -23.38
C GLY A 129 8.50 -3.43 -22.06
N ILE A 130 7.99 -2.38 -21.42
CA ILE A 130 8.47 -1.89 -20.13
C ILE A 130 7.82 -2.69 -19.01
N ASP A 131 8.61 -3.20 -18.06
CA ASP A 131 8.10 -3.79 -16.82
C ASP A 131 7.75 -2.66 -15.82
N ILE A 132 6.60 -2.01 -16.05
CA ILE A 132 6.14 -0.84 -15.30
C ILE A 132 6.05 -1.13 -13.80
N PRO A 133 5.45 -2.25 -13.33
CA PRO A 133 5.35 -2.56 -11.91
C PRO A 133 6.70 -2.67 -11.21
N THR A 134 7.70 -3.28 -11.87
CA THR A 134 9.04 -3.43 -11.31
C THR A 134 9.75 -2.08 -11.20
N ILE A 135 9.61 -1.20 -12.19
CA ILE A 135 10.20 0.15 -12.13
C ILE A 135 9.60 0.97 -11.00
N PHE A 136 8.27 0.99 -10.86
CA PHE A 136 7.61 1.71 -9.79
C PHE A 136 7.92 1.14 -8.40
N ALA A 137 8.01 -0.19 -8.27
CA ALA A 137 8.41 -0.82 -7.03
C ALA A 137 9.83 -0.40 -6.61
N HIS A 138 10.76 -0.39 -7.57
CA HIS A 138 12.13 0.05 -7.30
C HIS A 138 12.19 1.54 -6.92
N TYR A 139 11.49 2.41 -7.64
CA TYR A 139 11.39 3.82 -7.31
C TYR A 139 10.85 4.03 -5.88
N ASN A 140 9.73 3.39 -5.55
CA ASN A 140 9.13 3.50 -4.23
C ASN A 140 10.05 2.98 -3.11
N LYS A 141 10.82 1.91 -3.38
CA LYS A 141 11.82 1.42 -2.44
C LYS A 141 12.90 2.47 -2.17
N CYS A 142 13.44 3.10 -3.21
CA CYS A 142 14.43 4.16 -3.07
C CYS A 142 13.90 5.35 -2.25
N ILE A 143 12.65 5.78 -2.51
CA ILE A 143 12.00 6.85 -1.74
C ILE A 143 11.84 6.45 -0.27
N ASN A 144 11.37 5.24 -0.01
CA ASN A 144 11.14 4.75 1.36
C ASN A 144 12.45 4.55 2.15
N GLU A 145 13.55 4.29 1.47
CA GLU A 145 14.88 4.13 2.06
C GLU A 145 15.67 5.43 2.15
N GLY A 146 15.04 6.58 1.91
CA GLY A 146 15.67 7.90 2.01
C GLY A 146 16.49 8.28 0.79
N ASN A 147 16.04 7.91 -0.41
CA ASN A 147 16.72 8.19 -1.69
C ASN A 147 18.17 7.67 -1.74
N THR A 148 18.50 6.69 -0.93
CA THR A 148 19.81 6.04 -1.02
C THR A 148 19.94 5.43 -2.41
N PRO A 149 20.96 5.79 -3.21
CA PRO A 149 21.16 5.17 -4.51
C PRO A 149 21.22 3.66 -4.32
N ALA A 150 20.30 2.95 -4.97
CA ALA A 150 20.32 1.50 -4.91
C ALA A 150 21.68 1.04 -5.44
N SER A 151 22.34 0.17 -4.68
CA SER A 151 23.59 -0.45 -5.12
C SER A 151 23.39 -1.09 -6.49
N THR A 152 24.32 -0.93 -7.39
CA THR A 152 24.33 -1.65 -8.69
C THR A 152 24.29 -3.16 -8.51
N GLN A 153 24.57 -3.65 -7.32
CA GLN A 153 24.46 -5.06 -6.92
C GLN A 153 23.06 -5.45 -6.47
N ASP A 154 22.17 -4.48 -6.15
CA ASP A 154 20.79 -4.75 -5.75
C ASP A 154 20.05 -5.47 -6.90
N PRO A 155 19.47 -6.66 -6.64
CA PRO A 155 18.74 -7.41 -7.66
C PRO A 155 17.56 -6.65 -8.26
N ASP A 156 16.82 -5.87 -7.45
CA ASP A 156 15.68 -5.08 -7.89
C ASP A 156 16.12 -3.91 -8.77
N TYR A 157 17.27 -3.26 -8.43
CA TYR A 157 17.86 -2.23 -9.28
C TYR A 157 18.24 -2.79 -10.65
N ARG A 158 18.94 -3.93 -10.69
CA ARG A 158 19.36 -4.57 -11.94
C ARG A 158 18.16 -4.97 -12.80
N ARG A 159 17.10 -5.48 -12.15
CA ARG A 159 15.86 -5.86 -12.83
C ARG A 159 15.13 -4.66 -13.41
N ALA A 160 14.94 -3.60 -12.62
CA ALA A 160 14.30 -2.36 -13.07
C ALA A 160 15.08 -1.70 -14.21
N ARG A 161 16.43 -1.62 -14.07
CA ARG A 161 17.30 -1.09 -15.13
C ARG A 161 17.21 -1.90 -16.43
N ARG A 162 17.21 -3.22 -16.33
CA ARG A 162 17.06 -4.10 -17.51
C ARG A 162 15.71 -3.88 -18.19
N ALA A 163 14.62 -3.83 -17.42
CA ALA A 163 13.27 -3.59 -17.92
C ALA A 163 13.16 -2.23 -18.61
N PHE A 164 13.75 -1.18 -18.02
CA PHE A 164 13.80 0.15 -18.63
C PHE A 164 14.55 0.15 -19.95
N LEU A 165 15.74 -0.45 -20.01
CA LEU A 165 16.55 -0.48 -21.25
C LEU A 165 15.85 -1.22 -22.39
N ILE A 166 15.20 -2.37 -22.09
CA ILE A 166 14.44 -3.12 -23.11
C ILE A 166 13.27 -2.26 -23.62
N GLY A 167 12.54 -1.59 -22.75
CA GLY A 167 11.43 -0.74 -23.13
C GLY A 167 11.88 0.49 -23.92
N TYR A 168 12.99 1.10 -23.51
CA TYR A 168 13.58 2.23 -24.21
C TYR A 168 13.99 1.87 -25.64
N ASP A 169 14.69 0.75 -25.83
CA ASP A 169 15.11 0.30 -27.17
C ASP A 169 13.93 0.03 -28.11
N ARG A 170 12.79 -0.42 -27.56
CA ARG A 170 11.56 -0.65 -28.33
C ARG A 170 10.80 0.64 -28.64
N ALA A 171 10.79 1.59 -27.68
CA ALA A 171 10.07 2.86 -27.83
C ALA A 171 10.78 3.85 -28.76
N VAL A 172 12.12 3.79 -28.85
CA VAL A 172 12.97 4.75 -29.59
C VAL A 172 14.04 4.02 -30.40
N PRO A 173 13.62 3.24 -31.43
CA PRO A 173 14.57 2.54 -32.27
C PRO A 173 15.49 3.55 -32.98
N GLY A 174 16.79 3.36 -32.83
CA GLY A 174 17.81 4.15 -33.56
C GLY A 174 18.50 5.24 -32.74
N LEU A 175 18.08 5.57 -31.52
CA LEU A 175 18.77 6.59 -30.69
C LEU A 175 20.15 6.10 -30.16
N ARG A 176 20.41 4.79 -30.14
CA ARG A 176 21.74 4.23 -29.73
C ARG A 176 22.84 4.41 -30.76
N GLN A 177 22.51 4.79 -31.98
CA GLN A 177 23.52 4.97 -33.05
C GLN A 177 24.07 6.41 -33.10
N ALA A 178 23.61 7.29 -32.21
CA ALA A 178 23.95 8.73 -32.21
C ALA A 178 24.95 9.15 -31.11
N ASN A 179 25.56 8.17 -30.38
CA ASN A 179 26.59 8.48 -29.35
C ASN A 179 27.84 7.61 -29.59
#